data_4cc74406f1500d39cd5007068d161c4c
#
_entry.id   4cc74406f1500d39cd5007068d161c4c
#
_cell.length_a   1.000
_cell.length_b   1.000
_cell.length_c   1.000
_cell.angle_alpha   90.00
_cell.angle_beta   90.00
_cell.angle_gamma   90.00
#
_symmetry.space_group_name_H-M   'P 1'
#
loop_
_entity.id
_entity.type
_entity.pdbx_description
1 polymer ?
#
loop_
_entity_poly.entity_id
_entity_poly.type
_entity_poly.pdbx_seq_one_letter_code
_entity_poly.pdbx_strand_id
1 'polypeptide(L)'
;GLVITKIFTLIFLISCDSKEDDKFIINGQIENAGEIKSIKLFEGETASQSIILENGGKFKFESSSPHSALYTIQVGQQQFMLIAKNGEEIEFRADLNDPGNYTVAGSEASVKMKELHTITETFRTQQNGLQVELQERINAGEGTPEIQNYLIEKNVFFVRELSKQILPFSRRNENNLAGFYAMLTLYSIDPTSYEQEMINYMEDIQGKFKFNQEVQSIATQMKEIKPLSIGQKAPDFSSLTPEGEEVSLSDFRGNYVLLDFWAAWCAPCRQENPNIVEQYHKFKDKGFTVLGLSLDKDREAWLKAIKNDKLVWTQLSDLKMWDSEVGRLYNI
;
A
#
# COMPACT_ATOMS: atom_id res chain seq x y z
N GLY A 1 74.48 -34.53 25.75
CA GLY A 1 74.27 -33.45 24.88
C GLY A 1 72.82 -33.48 24.38
N LEU A 2 71.98 -32.61 24.97
CA LEU A 2 70.55 -32.47 24.53
C LEU A 2 70.49 -31.33 23.48
N VAL A 3 70.12 -31.66 22.28
CA VAL A 3 69.90 -30.65 21.21
C VAL A 3 68.43 -30.25 21.28
N ILE A 4 68.15 -28.99 21.67
CA ILE A 4 66.81 -28.41 21.69
C ILE A 4 66.60 -27.74 20.33
N THR A 5 65.75 -28.36 19.48
CA THR A 5 65.29 -27.79 18.24
C THR A 5 64.13 -26.81 18.50
N LYS A 6 64.38 -25.51 18.31
CA LYS A 6 63.34 -24.48 18.36
C LYS A 6 62.50 -24.53 17.05
N ILE A 7 61.23 -24.96 17.18
CA ILE A 7 60.28 -24.83 16.12
C ILE A 7 59.72 -23.38 16.16
N PHE A 8 60.04 -22.58 15.13
CA PHE A 8 59.44 -21.29 14.87
C PHE A 8 58.10 -21.51 14.19
N THR A 9 57.03 -21.38 14.93
CA THR A 9 55.68 -21.35 14.36
C THR A 9 55.43 -19.97 13.79
N LEU A 10 55.42 -19.87 12.47
CA LEU A 10 55.08 -18.67 11.70
C LEU A 10 53.54 -18.54 11.76
N ILE A 11 53.04 -17.64 12.60
CA ILE A 11 51.61 -17.27 12.60
C ILE A 11 51.41 -16.33 11.43
N PHE A 12 50.80 -16.83 10.34
CA PHE A 12 50.22 -15.99 9.32
C PHE A 12 48.98 -15.30 9.89
N LEU A 13 49.10 -14.05 10.26
CA LEU A 13 47.98 -13.16 10.45
C LEU A 13 47.37 -12.90 9.09
N ILE A 14 46.32 -13.60 8.73
CA ILE A 14 45.45 -13.23 7.63
C ILE A 14 44.71 -11.98 8.12
N SER A 15 45.19 -10.81 7.72
CA SER A 15 44.44 -9.57 7.81
C SER A 15 43.31 -9.69 6.78
N CYS A 16 42.13 -10.03 7.25
CA CYS A 16 40.92 -9.83 6.48
C CYS A 16 40.72 -8.31 6.40
N ASP A 17 40.96 -7.75 5.24
CA ASP A 17 40.70 -6.34 4.96
C ASP A 17 39.19 -6.17 4.83
N SER A 18 38.49 -5.82 5.93
CA SER A 18 37.04 -5.71 6.05
C SER A 18 36.45 -4.43 5.44
N LYS A 19 37.16 -3.78 4.52
CA LYS A 19 36.75 -2.49 3.94
C LYS A 19 35.79 -2.58 2.76
N GLU A 20 35.61 -3.76 2.14
CA GLU A 20 34.68 -3.94 1.03
C GLU A 20 33.23 -4.21 1.47
N ASP A 21 33.05 -4.72 2.70
CA ASP A 21 31.72 -5.11 3.19
C ASP A 21 30.84 -3.95 3.68
N ASP A 22 31.37 -2.73 3.79
CA ASP A 22 30.64 -1.56 4.33
C ASP A 22 29.92 -0.74 3.26
N LYS A 23 29.99 -1.15 2.00
CA LYS A 23 29.39 -0.47 0.86
C LYS A 23 28.77 -1.45 -0.12
N PHE A 24 27.88 -0.95 -0.95
CA PHE A 24 27.50 -1.58 -2.21
C PHE A 24 28.00 -0.72 -3.39
N ILE A 25 28.14 -1.36 -4.55
CA ILE A 25 28.61 -0.73 -5.77
C ILE A 25 27.59 -0.99 -6.88
N ILE A 26 27.29 0.03 -7.68
CA ILE A 26 26.52 -0.12 -8.91
C ILE A 26 27.42 0.30 -10.07
N ASN A 27 27.85 -0.68 -10.86
CA ASN A 27 28.52 -0.45 -12.13
C ASN A 27 27.48 -0.47 -13.25
N GLY A 28 27.41 0.56 -14.07
CA GLY A 28 26.39 0.60 -15.08
C GLY A 28 26.79 1.21 -16.41
N GLN A 29 25.93 0.98 -17.38
CA GLN A 29 26.03 1.56 -18.71
C GLN A 29 24.67 1.96 -19.24
N ILE A 30 24.55 3.20 -19.74
CA ILE A 30 23.37 3.72 -20.42
C ILE A 30 23.70 3.88 -21.89
N GLU A 31 23.00 3.16 -22.74
CA GLU A 31 23.09 3.29 -24.19
C GLU A 31 22.07 4.33 -24.68
N ASN A 32 22.37 4.99 -25.79
CA ASN A 32 21.52 5.99 -26.44
C ASN A 32 21.11 7.14 -25.51
N ALA A 33 22.01 7.56 -24.60
CA ALA A 33 21.75 8.66 -23.65
C ALA A 33 21.56 10.03 -24.33
N GLY A 34 21.94 10.19 -25.60
CA GLY A 34 21.81 11.45 -26.35
C GLY A 34 22.54 12.60 -25.67
N GLU A 35 21.83 13.67 -25.36
CA GLU A 35 22.37 14.85 -24.68
C GLU A 35 22.40 14.75 -23.16
N ILE A 36 21.91 13.65 -22.60
CA ILE A 36 21.88 13.43 -21.14
C ILE A 36 23.32 13.17 -20.66
N LYS A 37 23.84 14.08 -19.84
CA LYS A 37 25.21 14.03 -19.33
C LYS A 37 25.31 13.61 -17.86
N SER A 38 24.20 13.62 -17.13
CA SER A 38 24.20 13.31 -15.70
C SER A 38 23.16 12.25 -15.35
N ILE A 39 23.51 11.47 -14.35
CA ILE A 39 22.69 10.42 -13.78
C ILE A 39 22.64 10.62 -12.27
N LYS A 40 21.49 10.32 -11.66
CA LYS A 40 21.29 10.48 -10.22
C LYS A 40 20.92 9.15 -9.59
N LEU A 41 21.40 8.95 -8.36
CA LEU A 41 20.96 7.89 -7.47
C LEU A 41 20.11 8.51 -6.37
N PHE A 42 18.92 7.98 -6.16
CA PHE A 42 18.02 8.37 -5.09
C PHE A 42 17.94 7.24 -4.06
N GLU A 43 17.83 7.62 -2.79
CA GLU A 43 17.39 6.77 -1.69
C GLU A 43 16.05 7.34 -1.21
N GLY A 44 14.96 6.61 -1.42
CA GLY A 44 13.61 7.16 -1.28
C GLY A 44 13.40 8.37 -2.21
N GLU A 45 12.96 9.50 -1.66
CA GLU A 45 12.74 10.75 -2.41
C GLU A 45 13.97 11.67 -2.49
N THR A 46 15.05 11.32 -1.78
CA THR A 46 16.23 12.19 -1.67
C THR A 46 17.31 11.75 -2.66
N ALA A 47 17.78 12.69 -3.50
CA ALA A 47 18.94 12.45 -4.35
C ALA A 47 20.19 12.33 -3.47
N SER A 48 20.73 11.10 -3.37
CA SER A 48 21.93 10.81 -2.58
C SER A 48 23.21 11.12 -3.34
N GLN A 49 23.20 10.91 -4.66
CA GLN A 49 24.35 11.17 -5.52
C GLN A 49 23.93 11.68 -6.90
N SER A 50 24.80 12.51 -7.52
CA SER A 50 24.67 12.93 -8.91
C SER A 50 26.05 12.88 -9.55
N ILE A 51 26.19 12.13 -10.64
CA ILE A 51 27.47 11.97 -11.35
C ILE A 51 27.30 12.24 -12.85
N ILE A 52 28.40 12.49 -13.52
CA ILE A 52 28.44 12.65 -14.97
C ILE A 52 28.66 11.27 -15.59
N LEU A 53 27.93 10.97 -16.66
CA LEU A 53 28.16 9.78 -17.47
C LEU A 53 29.53 9.87 -18.17
N GLU A 54 30.31 8.81 -18.05
CA GLU A 54 31.58 8.68 -18.77
C GLU A 54 31.35 8.40 -20.27
N ASN A 55 32.44 8.42 -21.02
CA ASN A 55 32.39 8.06 -22.44
C ASN A 55 31.80 6.67 -22.65
N GLY A 56 30.84 6.56 -23.57
CA GLY A 56 30.08 5.32 -23.79
C GLY A 56 28.96 5.05 -22.78
N GLY A 57 28.58 6.06 -22.00
CA GLY A 57 27.44 5.99 -21.05
C GLY A 57 27.74 5.20 -19.79
N LYS A 58 29.01 4.95 -19.47
CA LYS A 58 29.41 4.23 -18.26
C LYS A 58 29.27 5.10 -17.02
N PHE A 59 28.97 4.45 -15.88
CA PHE A 59 28.91 5.11 -14.59
C PHE A 59 29.21 4.14 -13.44
N LYS A 60 29.57 4.70 -12.28
CA LYS A 60 29.73 3.96 -11.04
C LYS A 60 29.13 4.74 -9.88
N PHE A 61 28.27 4.11 -9.11
CA PHE A 61 27.83 4.59 -7.80
C PHE A 61 28.44 3.71 -6.71
N GLU A 62 28.84 4.34 -5.61
CA GLU A 62 29.20 3.66 -4.35
C GLU A 62 28.35 4.27 -3.25
N SER A 63 27.66 3.45 -2.49
CA SER A 63 26.85 3.89 -1.35
C SER A 63 26.87 2.85 -0.24
N SER A 64 26.29 3.18 0.91
CA SER A 64 26.28 2.31 2.07
C SER A 64 24.84 2.12 2.56
N SER A 65 24.45 0.87 2.71
CA SER A 65 23.21 0.48 3.36
C SER A 65 23.41 -0.86 4.07
N PRO A 66 23.41 -0.92 5.40
CA PRO A 66 23.63 -2.18 6.12
C PRO A 66 22.49 -3.19 5.92
N HIS A 67 21.35 -2.73 5.45
CA HIS A 67 20.17 -3.55 5.17
C HIS A 67 19.65 -3.26 3.77
N SER A 68 18.89 -4.20 3.20
CA SER A 68 18.25 -4.00 1.90
C SER A 68 17.38 -2.74 1.90
N ALA A 69 17.62 -1.85 0.95
CA ALA A 69 16.89 -0.61 0.74
C ALA A 69 16.62 -0.37 -0.74
N LEU A 70 15.55 0.40 -1.03
CA LEU A 70 15.19 0.79 -2.38
C LEU A 70 16.04 1.97 -2.84
N TYR A 71 16.60 1.83 -4.02
CA TYR A 71 17.31 2.88 -4.73
C TYR A 71 16.68 3.10 -6.10
N THR A 72 16.70 4.35 -6.57
CA THR A 72 16.24 4.69 -7.92
C THR A 72 17.36 5.36 -8.70
N ILE A 73 17.74 4.77 -9.83
CA ILE A 73 18.60 5.40 -10.81
C ILE A 73 17.73 6.23 -11.73
N GLN A 74 17.99 7.55 -11.80
CA GLN A 74 17.30 8.47 -12.70
C GLN A 74 18.24 8.93 -13.81
N VAL A 75 17.79 8.75 -15.06
CA VAL A 75 18.49 9.17 -16.29
C VAL A 75 17.50 9.97 -17.14
N GLY A 76 17.63 11.29 -17.14
CA GLY A 76 16.62 12.16 -17.74
C GLY A 76 15.24 11.96 -17.08
N GLN A 77 14.26 11.53 -17.86
CA GLN A 77 12.90 11.21 -17.37
C GLN A 77 12.72 9.74 -16.98
N GLN A 78 13.68 8.88 -17.27
CA GLN A 78 13.61 7.46 -16.95
C GLN A 78 14.06 7.19 -15.52
N GLN A 79 13.35 6.27 -14.86
CA GLN A 79 13.64 5.83 -13.50
C GLN A 79 13.71 4.30 -13.45
N PHE A 80 14.76 3.79 -12.80
CA PHE A 80 14.99 2.36 -12.65
C PHE A 80 15.16 2.04 -11.17
N MET A 81 14.28 1.23 -10.64
CA MET A 81 14.28 0.83 -9.23
C MET A 81 15.17 -0.39 -9.01
N LEU A 82 16.01 -0.32 -8.00
CA LEU A 82 16.92 -1.37 -7.55
C LEU A 82 16.80 -1.55 -6.03
N ILE A 83 17.12 -2.73 -5.56
CA ILE A 83 17.27 -2.99 -4.12
C ILE A 83 18.73 -3.36 -3.89
N ALA A 84 19.39 -2.62 -3.00
CA ALA A 84 20.80 -2.83 -2.70
C ALA A 84 21.05 -2.86 -1.19
N LYS A 85 22.13 -3.54 -0.79
CA LYS A 85 22.72 -3.56 0.55
C LYS A 85 24.23 -3.72 0.47
N ASN A 86 24.91 -3.40 1.55
CA ASN A 86 26.37 -3.58 1.68
C ASN A 86 26.83 -4.99 1.29
N GLY A 87 27.98 -5.06 0.64
CA GLY A 87 28.58 -6.29 0.12
C GLY A 87 28.08 -6.71 -1.27
N GLU A 88 27.14 -5.97 -1.87
CA GLU A 88 26.66 -6.26 -3.24
C GLU A 88 27.39 -5.42 -4.28
N GLU A 89 27.77 -6.07 -5.40
CA GLU A 89 28.26 -5.41 -6.61
C GLU A 89 27.25 -5.65 -7.73
N ILE A 90 26.53 -4.57 -8.12
CA ILE A 90 25.40 -4.61 -9.02
C ILE A 90 25.86 -4.16 -10.42
N GLU A 91 25.64 -4.99 -11.42
CA GLU A 91 25.79 -4.65 -12.83
C GLU A 91 24.45 -4.21 -13.40
N PHE A 92 24.40 -3.00 -13.98
CA PHE A 92 23.21 -2.40 -14.55
C PHE A 92 23.42 -1.94 -15.99
N ARG A 93 22.50 -2.26 -16.90
CA ARG A 93 22.52 -1.77 -18.28
C ARG A 93 21.12 -1.40 -18.74
N ALA A 94 21.01 -0.23 -19.40
CA ALA A 94 19.76 0.21 -20.02
C ALA A 94 20.02 0.90 -21.35
N ASP A 95 19.11 0.68 -22.30
CA ASP A 95 19.04 1.44 -23.56
C ASP A 95 17.85 2.42 -23.45
N LEU A 96 18.10 3.73 -23.60
CA LEU A 96 17.04 4.73 -23.51
C LEU A 96 16.06 4.71 -24.69
N ASN A 97 16.37 4.01 -25.76
CA ASN A 97 15.41 3.72 -26.83
C ASN A 97 14.44 2.59 -26.47
N ASP A 98 14.81 1.73 -25.50
CA ASP A 98 14.00 0.63 -25.00
C ASP A 98 14.18 0.47 -23.47
N PRO A 99 13.80 1.48 -22.68
CA PRO A 99 14.06 1.52 -21.24
C PRO A 99 13.34 0.41 -20.45
N GLY A 100 12.30 -0.19 -21.01
CA GLY A 100 11.62 -1.34 -20.42
C GLY A 100 12.47 -2.59 -20.34
N ASN A 101 13.45 -2.76 -21.22
CA ASN A 101 14.31 -3.94 -21.33
C ASN A 101 15.70 -3.78 -20.69
N TYR A 102 15.81 -2.99 -19.61
CA TYR A 102 17.05 -2.92 -18.85
C TYR A 102 17.42 -4.27 -18.20
N THR A 103 18.70 -4.46 -17.92
CA THR A 103 19.21 -5.65 -17.25
C THR A 103 19.88 -5.29 -15.93
N VAL A 104 19.79 -6.19 -14.95
CA VAL A 104 20.44 -6.06 -13.66
C VAL A 104 20.94 -7.42 -13.18
N ALA A 105 22.14 -7.45 -12.58
CA ALA A 105 22.76 -8.64 -12.00
C ALA A 105 23.53 -8.26 -10.72
N GLY A 106 24.01 -9.25 -9.95
CA GLY A 106 24.82 -9.02 -8.75
C GLY A 106 24.02 -8.79 -7.46
N SER A 107 22.70 -8.50 -7.54
CA SER A 107 21.78 -8.45 -6.43
C SER A 107 20.53 -9.25 -6.75
N GLU A 108 20.25 -10.29 -5.97
CA GLU A 108 19.03 -11.09 -6.14
C GLU A 108 17.77 -10.19 -5.99
N ALA A 109 17.80 -9.27 -5.05
CA ALA A 109 16.69 -8.37 -4.78
C ALA A 109 16.41 -7.43 -5.97
N SER A 110 17.46 -6.89 -6.60
CA SER A 110 17.34 -6.07 -7.80
C SER A 110 16.84 -6.86 -9.00
N VAL A 111 17.27 -8.12 -9.16
CA VAL A 111 16.74 -9.01 -10.21
C VAL A 111 15.24 -9.23 -10.02
N LYS A 112 14.79 -9.41 -8.78
CA LYS A 112 13.35 -9.54 -8.47
C LYS A 112 12.58 -8.23 -8.69
N MET A 113 13.18 -7.07 -8.42
CA MET A 113 12.59 -5.77 -8.80
C MET A 113 12.40 -5.63 -10.31
N LYS A 114 13.36 -6.10 -11.11
CA LYS A 114 13.22 -6.12 -12.58
C LYS A 114 12.09 -7.08 -13.03
N GLU A 115 11.95 -8.25 -12.39
CA GLU A 115 10.83 -9.16 -12.66
C GLU A 115 9.49 -8.49 -12.34
N LEU A 116 9.38 -7.81 -11.20
CA LEU A 116 8.20 -7.03 -10.82
C LEU A 116 7.90 -5.92 -11.84
N HIS A 117 8.93 -5.16 -12.25
CA HIS A 117 8.79 -4.14 -13.28
C HIS A 117 8.18 -4.72 -14.56
N THR A 118 8.64 -5.89 -15.01
CA THR A 118 8.10 -6.54 -16.22
C THR A 118 6.62 -6.90 -16.07
N ILE A 119 6.20 -7.37 -14.88
CA ILE A 119 4.78 -7.66 -14.58
C ILE A 119 3.95 -6.37 -14.65
N THR A 120 4.42 -5.30 -14.03
CA THR A 120 3.68 -4.02 -13.97
C THR A 120 3.65 -3.27 -15.29
N GLU A 121 4.68 -3.43 -16.15
CA GLU A 121 4.71 -2.83 -17.48
C GLU A 121 3.56 -3.33 -18.39
N THR A 122 3.21 -4.60 -18.29
CA THR A 122 2.05 -5.15 -19.01
C THR A 122 0.76 -4.41 -18.60
N PHE A 123 0.56 -4.23 -17.30
CA PHE A 123 -0.58 -3.49 -16.78
C PHE A 123 -0.56 -2.01 -17.24
N ARG A 124 0.58 -1.34 -17.17
CA ARG A 124 0.74 0.05 -17.63
C ARG A 124 0.43 0.20 -19.12
N THR A 125 0.89 -0.72 -19.94
CA THR A 125 0.60 -0.74 -21.38
C THR A 125 -0.89 -0.89 -21.65
N GLN A 126 -1.57 -1.75 -20.91
CA GLN A 126 -3.04 -1.92 -21.01
C GLN A 126 -3.78 -0.64 -20.59
N GLN A 127 -3.35 0.03 -19.54
CA GLN A 127 -3.92 1.30 -19.10
C GLN A 127 -3.75 2.41 -20.16
N ASN A 128 -2.56 2.50 -20.76
CA ASN A 128 -2.31 3.46 -21.83
C ASN A 128 -3.19 3.17 -23.07
N GLY A 129 -3.33 1.90 -23.45
CA GLY A 129 -4.23 1.50 -24.53
C GLY A 129 -5.69 1.87 -24.28
N LEU A 130 -6.15 1.71 -23.03
CA LEU A 130 -7.48 2.09 -22.60
C LEU A 130 -7.73 3.60 -22.76
N GLN A 131 -6.75 4.46 -22.46
CA GLN A 131 -6.90 5.91 -22.64
C GLN A 131 -7.11 6.28 -24.11
N VAL A 132 -6.41 5.62 -25.04
CA VAL A 132 -6.60 5.83 -26.48
C VAL A 132 -7.99 5.39 -26.91
N GLU A 133 -8.43 4.20 -26.51
CA GLU A 133 -9.76 3.66 -26.83
C GLU A 133 -10.89 4.55 -26.29
N LEU A 134 -10.73 5.09 -25.09
CA LEU A 134 -11.70 6.02 -24.51
C LEU A 134 -11.83 7.30 -25.31
N GLN A 135 -10.71 7.86 -25.78
CA GLN A 135 -10.74 9.06 -26.61
C GLN A 135 -11.48 8.80 -27.93
N GLU A 136 -11.31 7.62 -28.53
CA GLU A 136 -12.03 7.22 -29.74
C GLU A 136 -13.55 7.11 -29.50
N ARG A 137 -13.99 6.51 -28.39
CA ARG A 137 -15.41 6.40 -27.98
C ARG A 137 -16.05 7.76 -27.72
N ILE A 138 -15.34 8.66 -27.04
CA ILE A 138 -15.78 10.04 -26.82
C ILE A 138 -15.97 10.77 -28.16
N ASN A 139 -15.00 10.64 -29.05
CA ASN A 139 -15.06 11.26 -30.36
C ASN A 139 -16.20 10.68 -31.23
N ALA A 140 -16.58 9.44 -31.03
CA ALA A 140 -17.74 8.79 -31.68
C ALA A 140 -19.08 9.21 -31.06
N GLY A 141 -19.10 10.04 -30.01
CA GLY A 141 -20.31 10.56 -29.38
C GLY A 141 -20.98 9.57 -28.41
N GLU A 142 -20.24 8.58 -27.89
CA GLU A 142 -20.78 7.66 -26.90
C GLU A 142 -21.13 8.39 -25.61
N GLY A 143 -22.22 8.01 -24.95
CA GLY A 143 -22.72 8.67 -23.75
C GLY A 143 -21.82 8.48 -22.53
N THR A 144 -21.87 9.45 -21.60
CA THR A 144 -21.06 9.40 -20.36
C THR A 144 -21.32 8.16 -19.51
N PRO A 145 -22.57 7.69 -19.30
CA PRO A 145 -22.83 6.49 -18.51
C PRO A 145 -22.22 5.22 -19.12
N GLU A 146 -22.29 5.06 -20.44
CA GLU A 146 -21.73 3.92 -21.16
C GLU A 146 -20.20 3.90 -21.05
N ILE A 147 -19.56 5.07 -21.20
CA ILE A 147 -18.11 5.24 -21.02
C ILE A 147 -17.70 4.92 -19.60
N GLN A 148 -18.42 5.40 -18.59
CA GLN A 148 -18.12 5.12 -17.18
C GLN A 148 -18.22 3.62 -16.85
N ASN A 149 -19.30 2.96 -17.30
CA ASN A 149 -19.45 1.52 -17.10
C ASN A 149 -18.32 0.73 -17.76
N TYR A 150 -17.97 1.08 -18.98
CA TYR A 150 -16.88 0.46 -19.71
C TYR A 150 -15.53 0.61 -18.97
N LEU A 151 -15.22 1.81 -18.46
CA LEU A 151 -14.03 2.08 -17.65
C LEU A 151 -13.97 1.21 -16.40
N ILE A 152 -15.08 1.13 -15.68
CA ILE A 152 -15.18 0.31 -14.46
C ILE A 152 -14.89 -1.16 -14.79
N GLU A 153 -15.55 -1.72 -15.81
CA GLU A 153 -15.37 -3.10 -16.22
C GLU A 153 -13.92 -3.40 -16.63
N LYS A 154 -13.31 -2.52 -17.42
CA LYS A 154 -11.91 -2.69 -17.87
C LYS A 154 -10.92 -2.59 -16.73
N ASN A 155 -11.09 -1.61 -15.84
CA ASN A 155 -10.21 -1.48 -14.68
C ASN A 155 -10.30 -2.70 -13.75
N VAL A 156 -11.50 -3.17 -13.44
CA VAL A 156 -11.71 -4.39 -12.65
C VAL A 156 -11.04 -5.60 -13.32
N PHE A 157 -11.17 -5.73 -14.63
CA PHE A 157 -10.53 -6.80 -15.38
C PHE A 157 -8.99 -6.72 -15.29
N PHE A 158 -8.40 -5.55 -15.57
CA PHE A 158 -6.95 -5.37 -15.57
C PHE A 158 -6.34 -5.58 -14.18
N VAL A 159 -6.96 -5.05 -13.13
CA VAL A 159 -6.50 -5.24 -11.76
C VAL A 159 -6.56 -6.71 -11.35
N ARG A 160 -7.63 -7.42 -11.74
CA ARG A 160 -7.73 -8.87 -11.50
C ARG A 160 -6.66 -9.66 -12.25
N GLU A 161 -6.34 -9.33 -13.50
CA GLU A 161 -5.26 -10.01 -14.24
C GLU A 161 -3.88 -9.70 -13.65
N LEU A 162 -3.66 -8.47 -13.19
CA LEU A 162 -2.45 -8.10 -12.46
C LEU A 162 -2.32 -8.88 -11.15
N SER A 163 -3.40 -8.98 -10.37
CA SER A 163 -3.39 -9.66 -9.07
C SER A 163 -3.02 -11.15 -9.18
N LYS A 164 -3.41 -11.82 -10.27
CA LYS A 164 -3.02 -13.23 -10.54
C LYS A 164 -1.51 -13.42 -10.66
N GLN A 165 -0.76 -12.36 -11.00
CA GLN A 165 0.69 -12.38 -11.10
C GLN A 165 1.35 -11.85 -9.82
N ILE A 166 0.84 -10.75 -9.27
CA ILE A 166 1.41 -10.06 -8.09
C ILE A 166 1.29 -10.91 -6.83
N LEU A 167 0.12 -11.49 -6.52
CA LEU A 167 -0.08 -12.25 -5.29
C LEU A 167 0.87 -13.47 -5.18
N PRO A 168 1.00 -14.33 -6.20
CA PRO A 168 1.99 -15.41 -6.14
C PRO A 168 3.44 -14.89 -6.12
N PHE A 169 3.73 -13.78 -6.81
CA PHE A 169 5.05 -13.18 -6.80
C PHE A 169 5.42 -12.69 -5.40
N SER A 170 4.56 -11.91 -4.75
CA SER A 170 4.82 -11.39 -3.40
C SER A 170 5.03 -12.53 -2.39
N ARG A 171 4.23 -13.59 -2.47
CA ARG A 171 4.35 -14.77 -1.58
C ARG A 171 5.64 -15.54 -1.80
N ARG A 172 6.08 -15.75 -3.04
CA ARG A 172 7.37 -16.40 -3.32
C ARG A 172 8.58 -15.56 -2.90
N ASN A 173 8.41 -14.26 -2.75
CA ASN A 173 9.47 -13.30 -2.44
C ASN A 173 9.30 -12.62 -1.06
N GLU A 174 8.68 -13.26 -0.09
CA GLU A 174 8.45 -12.72 1.26
C GLU A 174 9.74 -12.37 2.04
N ASN A 175 10.87 -12.94 1.67
CA ASN A 175 12.18 -12.65 2.26
C ASN A 175 12.96 -11.58 1.47
N ASN A 176 12.32 -10.95 0.49
CA ASN A 176 12.89 -9.98 -0.42
C ASN A 176 11.98 -8.76 -0.51
N LEU A 177 12.53 -7.55 -0.43
CA LEU A 177 11.75 -6.32 -0.53
C LEU A 177 10.94 -6.20 -1.84
N ALA A 178 11.37 -6.86 -2.93
CA ALA A 178 10.57 -6.88 -4.15
C ALA A 178 9.18 -7.50 -3.94
N GLY A 179 9.05 -8.48 -3.05
CA GLY A 179 7.76 -9.03 -2.65
C GLY A 179 6.87 -8.02 -1.93
N PHE A 180 7.46 -7.21 -1.04
CA PHE A 180 6.78 -6.11 -0.37
C PHE A 180 6.29 -5.05 -1.37
N TYR A 181 7.17 -4.59 -2.28
CA TYR A 181 6.79 -3.60 -3.29
C TYR A 181 5.75 -4.13 -4.28
N ALA A 182 5.76 -5.42 -4.57
CA ALA A 182 4.71 -6.05 -5.36
C ALA A 182 3.34 -5.94 -4.67
N MET A 183 3.26 -6.34 -3.40
CA MET A 183 2.02 -6.26 -2.64
C MET A 183 1.56 -4.82 -2.45
N LEU A 184 2.50 -3.90 -2.16
CA LEU A 184 2.22 -2.47 -2.04
C LEU A 184 1.68 -1.87 -3.34
N THR A 185 2.21 -2.27 -4.49
CA THR A 185 1.71 -1.85 -5.81
C THR A 185 0.25 -2.26 -6.00
N LEU A 186 -0.09 -3.51 -5.73
CA LEU A 186 -1.46 -4.00 -5.87
C LEU A 186 -2.42 -3.29 -4.93
N TYR A 187 -2.04 -3.14 -3.66
CA TYR A 187 -2.82 -2.42 -2.65
C TYR A 187 -3.02 -0.94 -3.03
N SER A 188 -2.00 -0.28 -3.58
CA SER A 188 -2.10 1.14 -4.00
C SER A 188 -3.05 1.35 -5.18
N ILE A 189 -3.23 0.35 -6.04
CA ILE A 189 -4.15 0.41 -7.20
C ILE A 189 -5.61 0.20 -6.75
N ASP A 190 -5.86 -0.75 -5.86
CA ASP A 190 -7.19 -1.06 -5.34
C ASP A 190 -7.13 -1.41 -3.83
N PRO A 191 -7.06 -0.37 -2.98
CA PRO A 191 -6.98 -0.57 -1.53
C PRO A 191 -8.16 -1.37 -0.98
N THR A 192 -9.36 -1.12 -1.50
CA THR A 192 -10.58 -1.74 -1.00
C THR A 192 -10.60 -3.26 -1.20
N SER A 193 -10.21 -3.72 -2.39
CA SER A 193 -10.22 -5.14 -2.71
C SER A 193 -9.08 -5.93 -2.09
N TYR A 194 -7.93 -5.27 -1.80
CA TYR A 194 -6.71 -5.94 -1.35
C TYR A 194 -6.25 -5.55 0.07
N GLU A 195 -7.12 -4.88 0.84
CA GLU A 195 -6.83 -4.50 2.23
C GLU A 195 -6.51 -5.71 3.11
N GLN A 196 -7.34 -6.74 3.07
CA GLN A 196 -7.14 -7.93 3.89
C GLN A 196 -5.89 -8.71 3.50
N GLU A 197 -5.59 -8.81 2.19
CA GLU A 197 -4.36 -9.42 1.69
C GLU A 197 -3.13 -8.64 2.14
N MET A 198 -3.19 -7.29 2.11
CA MET A 198 -2.11 -6.43 2.58
C MET A 198 -1.88 -6.57 4.09
N ILE A 199 -2.95 -6.58 4.89
CA ILE A 199 -2.87 -6.80 6.35
C ILE A 199 -2.18 -8.13 6.65
N ASN A 200 -2.65 -9.23 6.06
CA ASN A 200 -2.10 -10.56 6.28
C ASN A 200 -0.64 -10.64 5.82
N TYR A 201 -0.33 -10.06 4.68
CA TYR A 201 1.04 -10.01 4.15
C TYR A 201 1.98 -9.26 5.09
N MET A 202 1.57 -8.10 5.61
CA MET A 202 2.39 -7.31 6.54
C MET A 202 2.61 -8.03 7.86
N GLU A 203 1.64 -8.77 8.38
CA GLU A 203 1.81 -9.61 9.57
C GLU A 203 2.90 -10.68 9.38
N ASP A 204 2.99 -11.27 8.17
CA ASP A 204 3.96 -12.30 7.84
C ASP A 204 5.39 -11.75 7.65
N ILE A 205 5.53 -10.52 7.12
CA ILE A 205 6.84 -10.00 6.69
C ILE A 205 7.46 -8.94 7.61
N GLN A 206 6.69 -8.19 8.43
CA GLN A 206 7.21 -7.06 9.22
C GLN A 206 8.41 -7.45 10.10
N GLY A 207 8.42 -8.67 10.62
CA GLY A 207 9.52 -9.20 11.43
C GLY A 207 10.79 -9.50 10.64
N LYS A 208 10.70 -9.67 9.31
CA LYS A 208 11.82 -9.96 8.41
C LYS A 208 12.58 -8.68 8.02
N PHE A 209 11.91 -7.52 8.02
CA PHE A 209 12.43 -6.22 7.57
C PHE A 209 12.38 -5.16 8.68
N LYS A 210 12.83 -5.51 9.89
CA LYS A 210 12.76 -4.65 11.10
C LYS A 210 13.44 -3.29 10.92
N PHE A 211 14.45 -3.19 10.07
CA PHE A 211 15.22 -1.97 9.86
C PHE A 211 14.77 -1.16 8.64
N ASN A 212 13.80 -1.67 7.86
CA ASN A 212 13.25 -0.94 6.74
C ASN A 212 12.07 -0.06 7.22
N GLN A 213 12.26 1.25 7.20
CA GLN A 213 11.30 2.22 7.73
C GLN A 213 9.96 2.18 6.99
N GLU A 214 9.97 1.99 5.68
CA GLU A 214 8.76 1.95 4.87
C GLU A 214 7.91 0.71 5.21
N VAL A 215 8.54 -0.47 5.31
CA VAL A 215 7.85 -1.69 5.75
C VAL A 215 7.24 -1.50 7.14
N GLN A 216 7.98 -0.91 8.09
CA GLN A 216 7.47 -0.69 9.46
C GLN A 216 6.33 0.34 9.51
N SER A 217 6.40 1.38 8.68
CA SER A 217 5.32 2.38 8.55
C SER A 217 4.03 1.76 8.04
N ILE A 218 4.11 1.00 6.95
CA ILE A 218 2.95 0.31 6.37
C ILE A 218 2.42 -0.76 7.34
N ALA A 219 3.30 -1.51 8.04
CA ALA A 219 2.86 -2.48 9.04
C ALA A 219 2.06 -1.82 10.18
N THR A 220 2.50 -0.64 10.63
CA THR A 220 1.78 0.15 11.64
C THR A 220 0.41 0.58 11.13
N GLN A 221 0.35 1.12 9.92
CA GLN A 221 -0.91 1.50 9.29
C GLN A 221 -1.87 0.31 9.17
N MET A 222 -1.40 -0.83 8.69
CA MET A 222 -2.22 -2.05 8.56
C MET A 222 -2.74 -2.53 9.92
N LYS A 223 -1.93 -2.42 10.97
CA LYS A 223 -2.35 -2.76 12.34
C LYS A 223 -3.46 -1.84 12.85
N GLU A 224 -3.40 -0.55 12.51
CA GLU A 224 -4.41 0.45 12.93
C GLU A 224 -5.75 0.25 12.22
N ILE A 225 -5.74 -0.07 10.92
CA ILE A 225 -6.98 -0.26 10.16
C ILE A 225 -7.60 -1.65 10.35
N LYS A 226 -6.80 -2.67 10.69
CA LYS A 226 -7.23 -4.07 10.82
C LYS A 226 -8.51 -4.26 11.62
N PRO A 227 -8.72 -3.62 12.80
CA PRO A 227 -9.91 -3.83 13.60
C PRO A 227 -11.23 -3.46 12.89
N LEU A 228 -11.18 -2.56 11.90
CA LEU A 228 -12.33 -2.07 11.14
C LEU A 228 -12.42 -2.68 9.74
N SER A 229 -11.48 -3.53 9.37
CA SER A 229 -11.43 -4.15 8.04
C SER A 229 -12.55 -5.16 7.83
N ILE A 230 -12.95 -5.34 6.57
CA ILE A 230 -13.95 -6.34 6.18
C ILE A 230 -13.52 -7.75 6.63
N GLY A 231 -14.44 -8.48 7.24
CA GLY A 231 -14.19 -9.83 7.76
C GLY A 231 -13.64 -9.86 9.20
N GLN A 232 -13.28 -8.71 9.78
CA GLN A 232 -12.92 -8.63 11.19
C GLN A 232 -14.15 -8.49 12.09
N LYS A 233 -13.99 -8.87 13.35
CA LYS A 233 -15.03 -8.64 14.36
C LYS A 233 -15.09 -7.15 14.67
N ALA A 234 -16.23 -6.51 14.41
CA ALA A 234 -16.45 -5.11 14.74
C ALA A 234 -16.13 -4.83 16.23
N PRO A 235 -15.38 -3.75 16.54
CA PRO A 235 -15.14 -3.34 17.92
C PRO A 235 -16.46 -3.16 18.68
N ASP A 236 -16.56 -3.78 19.84
CA ASP A 236 -17.76 -3.63 20.69
C ASP A 236 -17.72 -2.30 21.44
N PHE A 237 -18.88 -1.72 21.68
CA PHE A 237 -19.05 -0.49 22.44
C PHE A 237 -20.41 -0.46 23.11
N SER A 238 -20.58 0.39 24.11
CA SER A 238 -21.86 0.74 24.72
C SER A 238 -22.10 2.24 24.66
N SER A 239 -23.36 2.65 24.54
CA SER A 239 -23.74 4.06 24.61
C SER A 239 -25.20 4.17 25.08
N LEU A 240 -25.71 5.39 25.32
CA LEU A 240 -26.98 5.62 25.92
C LEU A 240 -28.09 5.88 24.89
N THR A 241 -29.25 5.29 25.14
CA THR A 241 -30.48 5.60 24.40
C THR A 241 -31.03 6.99 24.79
N PRO A 242 -32.04 7.50 24.07
CA PRO A 242 -32.77 8.71 24.49
C PRO A 242 -33.36 8.63 25.92
N GLU A 243 -33.71 7.45 26.39
CA GLU A 243 -34.27 7.19 27.71
C GLU A 243 -33.19 7.04 28.80
N GLY A 244 -31.91 6.98 28.41
CA GLY A 244 -30.76 6.83 29.30
C GLY A 244 -30.41 5.36 29.60
N GLU A 245 -30.94 4.43 28.85
CA GLU A 245 -30.58 3.01 28.95
C GLU A 245 -29.29 2.74 28.22
N GLU A 246 -28.40 1.93 28.81
CA GLU A 246 -27.16 1.51 28.18
C GLU A 246 -27.42 0.35 27.22
N VAL A 247 -26.95 0.49 25.97
CA VAL A 247 -27.10 -0.53 24.94
C VAL A 247 -25.76 -0.72 24.27
N SER A 248 -25.36 -1.99 24.02
CA SER A 248 -24.12 -2.38 23.39
C SER A 248 -24.35 -2.87 21.94
N LEU A 249 -23.35 -2.72 21.08
CA LEU A 249 -23.39 -3.30 19.73
C LEU A 249 -23.58 -4.83 19.81
N SER A 250 -22.96 -5.48 20.79
CA SER A 250 -23.07 -6.94 21.00
C SER A 250 -24.46 -7.43 21.33
N ASP A 251 -25.39 -6.57 21.78
CA ASP A 251 -26.79 -6.95 22.06
C ASP A 251 -27.58 -7.29 20.78
N PHE A 252 -27.04 -6.86 19.62
CA PHE A 252 -27.66 -7.12 18.32
C PHE A 252 -27.11 -8.36 17.61
N ARG A 253 -26.33 -9.21 18.31
CA ARG A 253 -25.81 -10.46 17.73
C ARG A 253 -26.91 -11.34 17.19
N GLY A 254 -26.67 -11.95 16.04
CA GLY A 254 -27.67 -12.77 15.33
C GLY A 254 -28.43 -11.98 14.28
N ASN A 255 -28.26 -10.67 14.21
CA ASN A 255 -28.84 -9.81 13.18
C ASN A 255 -27.76 -9.24 12.27
N TYR A 256 -28.18 -8.86 11.06
CA TYR A 256 -27.42 -7.93 10.21
C TYR A 256 -27.65 -6.52 10.74
N VAL A 257 -26.62 -5.83 11.17
CA VAL A 257 -26.70 -4.50 11.78
C VAL A 257 -26.08 -3.46 10.84
N LEU A 258 -26.85 -2.47 10.42
CA LEU A 258 -26.32 -1.24 9.85
C LEU A 258 -25.99 -0.29 11.01
N LEU A 259 -24.68 -0.11 11.31
CA LEU A 259 -24.23 0.90 12.25
C LEU A 259 -24.14 2.23 11.49
N ASP A 260 -25.07 3.14 11.81
CA ASP A 260 -25.25 4.41 11.12
C ASP A 260 -24.75 5.57 12.00
N PHE A 261 -23.67 6.23 11.57
CA PHE A 261 -23.16 7.44 12.21
C PHE A 261 -23.77 8.68 11.56
N TRP A 262 -24.61 9.40 12.29
CA TRP A 262 -25.40 10.51 11.78
C TRP A 262 -25.49 11.68 12.76
N ALA A 263 -26.13 12.77 12.37
CA ALA A 263 -26.48 13.86 13.28
C ALA A 263 -27.67 14.68 12.78
N ALA A 264 -28.37 15.35 13.69
CA ALA A 264 -29.48 16.24 13.37
C ALA A 264 -29.07 17.41 12.44
N TRP A 265 -27.84 17.86 12.54
CA TRP A 265 -27.24 18.93 11.72
C TRP A 265 -26.62 18.42 10.42
N CYS A 266 -26.48 17.10 10.22
CA CYS A 266 -25.91 16.52 9.03
C CYS A 266 -26.95 16.47 7.88
N ALA A 267 -26.96 17.48 7.02
CA ALA A 267 -27.92 17.56 5.92
C ALA A 267 -27.90 16.36 4.98
N PRO A 268 -26.74 15.82 4.52
CA PRO A 268 -26.68 14.59 3.72
C PRO A 268 -27.28 13.38 4.43
N CYS A 269 -26.99 13.20 5.73
CA CYS A 269 -27.55 12.09 6.53
C CYS A 269 -29.08 12.17 6.55
N ARG A 270 -29.62 13.38 6.76
CA ARG A 270 -31.08 13.64 6.79
C ARG A 270 -31.74 13.37 5.42
N GLN A 271 -31.03 13.57 4.32
CA GLN A 271 -31.51 13.24 2.98
C GLN A 271 -31.53 11.73 2.72
N GLU A 272 -30.60 10.97 3.31
CA GLU A 272 -30.52 9.51 3.20
C GLU A 272 -31.50 8.78 4.14
N ASN A 273 -31.87 9.37 5.27
CA ASN A 273 -32.76 8.75 6.27
C ASN A 273 -34.05 8.13 5.69
N PRO A 274 -34.77 8.75 4.72
CA PRO A 274 -35.97 8.12 4.13
C PRO A 274 -35.68 6.78 3.46
N ASN A 275 -34.51 6.65 2.78
CA ASN A 275 -34.08 5.40 2.17
C ASN A 275 -33.77 4.35 3.24
N ILE A 276 -33.05 4.72 4.30
CA ILE A 276 -32.76 3.81 5.42
C ILE A 276 -34.06 3.32 6.07
N VAL A 277 -35.06 4.21 6.29
CA VAL A 277 -36.38 3.87 6.82
C VAL A 277 -37.10 2.84 5.93
N GLU A 278 -37.08 3.06 4.61
CA GLU A 278 -37.67 2.10 3.66
C GLU A 278 -36.98 0.72 3.73
N GLN A 279 -35.67 0.68 3.72
CA GLN A 279 -34.93 -0.58 3.80
C GLN A 279 -35.09 -1.27 5.13
N TYR A 280 -35.13 -0.51 6.25
CA TYR A 280 -35.44 -1.08 7.57
C TYR A 280 -36.78 -1.80 7.57
N HIS A 281 -37.87 -1.14 7.12
CA HIS A 281 -39.20 -1.76 7.07
C HIS A 281 -39.27 -2.99 6.15
N LYS A 282 -38.51 -3.01 5.07
CA LYS A 282 -38.44 -4.12 4.12
C LYS A 282 -37.72 -5.35 4.65
N PHE A 283 -36.72 -5.16 5.54
CA PHE A 283 -35.83 -6.23 5.96
C PHE A 283 -35.84 -6.55 7.45
N LYS A 284 -36.46 -5.76 8.31
CA LYS A 284 -36.48 -5.98 9.76
C LYS A 284 -36.98 -7.38 10.18
N ASP A 285 -37.98 -7.93 9.47
CA ASP A 285 -38.50 -9.25 9.75
C ASP A 285 -37.62 -10.40 9.16
N LYS A 286 -36.51 -10.04 8.53
CA LYS A 286 -35.49 -10.96 7.96
C LYS A 286 -34.19 -10.93 8.73
N GLY A 287 -34.18 -10.44 9.97
CA GLY A 287 -33.02 -10.37 10.82
C GLY A 287 -32.08 -9.18 10.51
N PHE A 288 -32.61 -8.10 9.92
CA PHE A 288 -31.89 -6.85 9.70
C PHE A 288 -32.34 -5.79 10.71
N THR A 289 -31.39 -5.02 11.23
CA THR A 289 -31.68 -3.84 12.05
C THR A 289 -30.71 -2.71 11.75
N VAL A 290 -31.06 -1.51 12.23
CA VAL A 290 -30.18 -0.35 12.22
C VAL A 290 -29.86 0.02 13.66
N LEU A 291 -28.63 0.43 13.93
CA LEU A 291 -28.20 1.03 15.18
C LEU A 291 -27.66 2.43 14.84
N GLY A 292 -28.45 3.46 15.16
CA GLY A 292 -28.07 4.84 14.89
C GLY A 292 -27.20 5.38 16.03
N LEU A 293 -26.00 5.86 15.72
CA LEU A 293 -25.13 6.57 16.65
C LEU A 293 -25.06 8.04 16.27
N SER A 294 -25.65 8.90 17.08
CA SER A 294 -25.67 10.34 16.82
C SER A 294 -24.41 11.03 17.33
N LEU A 295 -23.84 11.87 16.48
CA LEU A 295 -22.75 12.80 16.78
C LEU A 295 -23.31 14.19 17.15
N ASP A 296 -24.48 14.25 17.75
CA ASP A 296 -25.05 15.51 18.25
C ASP A 296 -24.47 15.89 19.62
N LYS A 297 -24.50 17.16 19.95
CA LYS A 297 -24.27 17.68 21.30
C LYS A 297 -25.52 18.23 21.94
N ASP A 298 -26.56 18.50 21.13
CA ASP A 298 -27.86 19.02 21.57
C ASP A 298 -28.92 17.90 21.56
N ARG A 299 -29.32 17.47 22.75
CA ARG A 299 -30.27 16.39 22.92
C ARG A 299 -31.66 16.72 22.33
N GLU A 300 -32.12 17.97 22.43
CA GLU A 300 -33.45 18.36 21.93
C GLU A 300 -33.47 18.32 20.39
N ALA A 301 -32.42 18.84 19.75
CA ALA A 301 -32.26 18.78 18.30
C ALA A 301 -32.22 17.32 17.80
N TRP A 302 -31.44 16.45 18.48
CA TRP A 302 -31.37 15.02 18.21
C TRP A 302 -32.72 14.33 18.27
N LEU A 303 -33.45 14.46 19.39
CA LEU A 303 -34.77 13.86 19.58
C LEU A 303 -35.80 14.37 18.54
N LYS A 304 -35.77 15.65 18.23
CA LYS A 304 -36.62 16.25 17.20
C LYS A 304 -36.29 15.65 15.80
N ALA A 305 -35.02 15.42 15.50
CA ALA A 305 -34.61 14.81 14.25
C ALA A 305 -35.06 13.36 14.13
N ILE A 306 -34.89 12.54 15.18
CA ILE A 306 -35.38 11.15 15.23
C ILE A 306 -36.88 11.10 14.90
N LYS A 307 -37.69 11.98 15.55
CA LYS A 307 -39.11 12.06 15.33
C LYS A 307 -39.48 12.49 13.90
N ASN A 308 -38.84 13.53 13.41
CA ASN A 308 -39.16 14.09 12.09
C ASN A 308 -38.81 13.11 10.95
N ASP A 309 -37.73 12.39 11.09
CA ASP A 309 -37.25 11.44 10.08
C ASP A 309 -37.80 10.02 10.30
N LYS A 310 -38.60 9.82 11.35
CA LYS A 310 -39.24 8.53 11.69
C LYS A 310 -38.22 7.40 11.90
N LEU A 311 -37.10 7.68 12.57
CA LEU A 311 -36.07 6.71 12.87
C LEU A 311 -36.54 5.81 14.03
N VAL A 312 -37.13 4.67 13.70
CA VAL A 312 -37.85 3.79 14.64
C VAL A 312 -36.97 2.71 15.28
N TRP A 313 -35.72 2.62 14.89
CA TRP A 313 -34.73 1.70 15.44
C TRP A 313 -33.98 2.32 16.62
N THR A 314 -33.16 1.51 17.32
CA THR A 314 -32.36 1.96 18.46
C THR A 314 -31.44 3.11 18.09
N GLN A 315 -31.55 4.18 18.84
CA GLN A 315 -30.74 5.39 18.69
C GLN A 315 -29.87 5.56 19.93
N LEU A 316 -28.60 5.85 19.71
CA LEU A 316 -27.58 6.05 20.74
C LEU A 316 -26.89 7.40 20.56
N SER A 317 -26.46 8.01 21.68
CA SER A 317 -25.58 9.17 21.65
C SER A 317 -24.90 9.36 23.00
N ASP A 318 -23.63 9.79 22.98
CA ASP A 318 -22.91 10.30 24.15
C ASP A 318 -22.95 11.83 24.24
N LEU A 319 -23.58 12.50 23.26
CA LEU A 319 -23.72 13.95 23.13
C LEU A 319 -22.38 14.70 23.14
N LYS A 320 -21.30 14.04 22.70
CA LYS A 320 -19.93 14.61 22.68
C LYS A 320 -19.49 15.08 21.29
N MET A 321 -20.34 15.00 20.27
CA MET A 321 -20.02 15.41 18.90
C MET A 321 -18.75 14.71 18.39
N TRP A 322 -17.73 15.46 17.94
CA TRP A 322 -16.43 14.94 17.46
C TRP A 322 -15.58 14.34 18.59
N ASP A 323 -15.91 14.57 19.85
CA ASP A 323 -15.26 13.95 21.01
C ASP A 323 -15.88 12.59 21.40
N SER A 324 -16.83 12.08 20.61
CA SER A 324 -17.44 10.78 20.80
C SER A 324 -16.38 9.67 20.85
N GLU A 325 -16.40 8.87 21.89
CA GLU A 325 -15.48 7.74 22.05
C GLU A 325 -15.75 6.66 20.99
N VAL A 326 -17.03 6.43 20.68
CA VAL A 326 -17.42 5.47 19.63
C VAL A 326 -17.07 6.01 18.24
N GLY A 327 -17.25 7.32 18.01
CA GLY A 327 -16.80 7.97 16.78
C GLY A 327 -15.31 7.73 16.54
N ARG A 328 -14.48 7.97 17.56
CA ARG A 328 -13.02 7.70 17.48
C ARG A 328 -12.69 6.22 17.29
N LEU A 329 -13.42 5.32 17.98
CA LEU A 329 -13.24 3.86 17.87
C LEU A 329 -13.43 3.38 16.41
N TYR A 330 -14.33 4.02 15.68
CA TYR A 330 -14.68 3.70 14.29
C TYR A 330 -14.05 4.64 13.26
N ASN A 331 -13.13 5.51 13.67
CA ASN A 331 -12.42 6.46 12.81
C ASN A 331 -13.34 7.42 12.03
N ILE A 332 -14.43 7.87 12.67
CA ILE A 332 -15.40 8.82 12.11
C ILE A 332 -14.92 10.26 12.35
#